data_118b688fa05f69d5c151666a4e64843f
#
_entry.id   118b688fa05f69d5c151666a4e64843f
#
_cell.length_a   1.000
_cell.length_b   1.000
_cell.length_c   1.000
_cell.angle_alpha   90.00
_cell.angle_beta   90.00
_cell.angle_gamma   90.00
#
_symmetry.space_group_name_H-M   'P 1'
#
loop_
_entity.id
_entity.type
_entity.pdbx_description
1 polymer ?
#
loop_
_entity_poly.entity_id
_entity_poly.type
_entity_poly.pdbx_seq_one_letter_code
_entity_poly.pdbx_strand_id
1 'polypeptide(L)'
;IIQMLAMTVGGPDRTLLSVEPGFVMYRLIAGFTGMGYEGVPLRAVDFSLDAGTLVDAIHRIQPAIVFLAVPNNPTGNCFASADIVRIIRSAPGLVVIDEAYAPFTDTSFLGRLGEFDNLLVMRTLSKMGLAGLRLGLLAGPPAWSSEIGKTRLPYNINCLTQASAAFALDHKSVLDEQTERVRQDRTALYEALLDQPGVTPFPSEANFILFRTAGASSVFDGLKARGVLIKNLDGAHPLLRDCLRVTVGTAEENAAFLEALAAEV
;
A
#
# COMPACT_ATOMS: atom_id res chain seq x y z
N ILE A 1 -0.52 9.01 -10.89
CA ILE A 1 -0.96 9.95 -9.83
C ILE A 1 0.24 10.34 -8.97
N ILE A 2 0.98 9.44 -8.34
CA ILE A 2 2.13 9.76 -7.46
C ILE A 2 3.12 10.68 -8.17
N GLN A 3 3.49 10.38 -9.42
CA GLN A 3 4.37 11.25 -10.21
C GLN A 3 3.76 12.63 -10.47
N MET A 4 2.47 12.71 -10.76
CA MET A 4 1.77 14.00 -10.95
C MET A 4 1.85 14.85 -9.67
N LEU A 5 1.60 14.23 -8.52
CA LEU A 5 1.72 14.89 -7.22
C LEU A 5 3.15 15.41 -6.99
N ALA A 6 4.16 14.57 -7.19
CA ALA A 6 5.56 14.93 -7.04
C ALA A 6 5.97 16.06 -8.01
N MET A 7 5.47 16.06 -9.25
CA MET A 7 5.72 17.14 -10.22
C MET A 7 5.00 18.45 -9.84
N THR A 8 3.84 18.38 -9.20
CA THR A 8 3.08 19.58 -8.81
C THR A 8 3.72 20.31 -7.63
N VAL A 9 4.14 19.57 -6.60
CA VAL A 9 4.64 20.18 -5.35
C VAL A 9 6.15 19.98 -5.15
N GLY A 10 6.80 19.28 -6.08
CA GLY A 10 8.21 18.94 -5.99
C GLY A 10 9.18 20.04 -6.38
N GLY A 11 10.45 19.69 -6.35
CA GLY A 11 11.60 20.51 -6.69
C GLY A 11 12.86 20.00 -6.00
N PRO A 12 14.05 20.49 -6.39
CA PRO A 12 15.32 19.97 -5.85
C PRO A 12 15.49 20.20 -4.35
N ASP A 13 14.87 21.27 -3.80
CA ASP A 13 14.93 21.58 -2.36
C ASP A 13 13.66 21.12 -1.60
N ARG A 14 12.87 20.24 -2.22
CA ARG A 14 11.62 19.74 -1.68
C ARG A 14 11.74 18.25 -1.35
N THR A 15 11.18 17.84 -0.22
CA THR A 15 11.27 16.46 0.26
C THR A 15 9.91 15.77 0.27
N LEU A 16 9.89 14.53 -0.18
CA LEU A 16 8.83 13.56 0.00
C LEU A 16 9.15 12.73 1.25
N LEU A 17 8.22 12.66 2.18
CA LEU A 17 8.32 11.86 3.41
C LEU A 17 7.36 10.68 3.34
N SER A 18 7.79 9.52 3.81
CA SER A 18 6.92 8.34 3.98
C SER A 18 7.42 7.47 5.13
N VAL A 19 6.68 6.41 5.44
CA VAL A 19 7.13 5.38 6.38
C VAL A 19 7.90 4.27 5.66
N GLU A 20 8.79 3.58 6.38
CA GLU A 20 9.53 2.43 5.87
C GLU A 20 9.51 1.25 6.86
N PRO A 21 9.33 0.01 6.35
CA PRO A 21 9.12 -0.33 4.94
C PRO A 21 7.77 0.17 4.42
N GLY A 22 7.78 0.72 3.20
CA GLY A 22 6.63 1.29 2.53
C GLY A 22 6.59 0.95 1.04
N PHE A 23 5.66 1.56 0.31
CA PHE A 23 5.56 1.32 -1.13
C PHE A 23 6.76 1.93 -1.87
N VAL A 24 7.60 1.08 -2.44
CA VAL A 24 8.89 1.44 -3.06
C VAL A 24 8.81 2.57 -4.09
N MET A 25 7.65 2.73 -4.75
CA MET A 25 7.48 3.76 -5.77
C MET A 25 7.51 5.19 -5.24
N TYR A 26 7.27 5.42 -3.95
CA TYR A 26 7.39 6.76 -3.38
C TYR A 26 8.85 7.25 -3.48
N ARG A 27 9.80 6.44 -3.02
CA ARG A 27 11.23 6.73 -3.10
C ARG A 27 11.71 6.86 -4.55
N LEU A 28 11.30 5.92 -5.42
CA LEU A 28 11.71 5.93 -6.82
C LEU A 28 11.19 7.18 -7.55
N ILE A 29 9.93 7.54 -7.34
CA ILE A 29 9.33 8.72 -8.00
C ILE A 29 9.94 10.01 -7.45
N ALA A 30 10.22 10.12 -6.16
CA ALA A 30 10.96 11.25 -5.62
C ALA A 30 12.30 11.44 -6.35
N GLY A 31 13.07 10.35 -6.51
CA GLY A 31 14.32 10.38 -7.28
C GLY A 31 14.13 10.79 -8.75
N PHE A 32 13.12 10.26 -9.44
CA PHE A 32 12.85 10.60 -10.85
C PHE A 32 12.40 12.05 -11.04
N THR A 33 11.79 12.64 -10.04
CA THR A 33 11.30 14.03 -10.08
C THR A 33 12.27 15.04 -9.45
N GLY A 34 13.44 14.58 -9.04
CA GLY A 34 14.48 15.42 -8.44
C GLY A 34 14.17 15.90 -7.02
N MET A 35 13.22 15.26 -6.33
CA MET A 35 12.91 15.53 -4.92
C MET A 35 13.84 14.74 -3.98
N GLY A 36 14.10 15.30 -2.80
CA GLY A 36 14.61 14.53 -1.69
C GLY A 36 13.58 13.47 -1.23
N TYR A 37 14.07 12.38 -0.66
CA TYR A 37 13.22 11.37 -0.02
C TYR A 37 13.73 11.07 1.38
N GLU A 38 12.82 11.02 2.34
CA GLU A 38 13.12 10.50 3.67
C GLU A 38 12.07 9.48 4.11
N GLY A 39 12.53 8.36 4.64
CA GLY A 39 11.69 7.28 5.18
C GLY A 39 11.83 7.20 6.69
N VAL A 40 10.72 7.26 7.42
CA VAL A 40 10.69 7.06 8.86
C VAL A 40 10.37 5.60 9.15
N PRO A 41 11.22 4.88 9.93
CA PRO A 41 11.02 3.47 10.16
C PRO A 41 9.76 3.19 10.98
N LEU A 42 9.01 2.18 10.57
CA LEU A 42 7.96 1.56 11.38
C LEU A 42 8.60 0.78 12.55
N ARG A 43 7.82 0.43 13.57
CA ARG A 43 8.32 -0.37 14.70
C ARG A 43 8.72 -1.77 14.23
N ALA A 44 9.85 -2.26 14.69
CA ALA A 44 10.43 -3.52 14.21
C ALA A 44 9.63 -4.76 14.61
N VAL A 45 8.86 -4.67 15.70
CA VAL A 45 8.15 -5.82 16.28
C VAL A 45 6.90 -6.18 15.48
N ASP A 46 6.12 -5.16 15.09
CA ASP A 46 4.76 -5.34 14.58
C ASP A 46 4.44 -4.43 13.37
N PHE A 47 5.42 -3.67 12.89
CA PHE A 47 5.26 -2.65 11.85
C PHE A 47 4.22 -1.57 12.18
N SER A 48 3.92 -1.35 13.46
CA SER A 48 3.06 -0.25 13.86
C SER A 48 3.73 1.10 13.62
N LEU A 49 2.92 2.13 13.39
CA LEU A 49 3.37 3.49 13.18
C LEU A 49 3.76 4.13 14.53
N ASP A 50 4.94 4.72 14.60
CA ASP A 50 5.29 5.67 15.66
C ASP A 50 4.96 7.10 15.19
N ALA A 51 3.76 7.54 15.52
CA ALA A 51 3.28 8.87 15.11
C ALA A 51 4.11 10.00 15.73
N GLY A 52 4.70 9.80 16.90
CA GLY A 52 5.59 10.78 17.53
C GLY A 52 6.83 11.01 16.66
N THR A 53 7.55 9.94 16.37
CA THR A 53 8.74 9.97 15.52
C THR A 53 8.46 10.56 14.12
N LEU A 54 7.30 10.22 13.54
CA LEU A 54 6.93 10.78 12.22
C LEU A 54 6.61 12.28 12.29
N VAL A 55 5.93 12.74 13.34
CA VAL A 55 5.65 14.17 13.55
C VAL A 55 6.94 14.97 13.81
N ASP A 56 7.88 14.41 14.56
CA ASP A 56 9.20 15.05 14.78
C ASP A 56 9.97 15.16 13.45
N ALA A 57 9.92 14.13 12.61
CA ALA A 57 10.49 14.18 11.27
C ALA A 57 9.81 15.24 10.39
N ILE A 58 8.47 15.37 10.43
CA ILE A 58 7.72 16.41 9.72
C ILE A 58 8.19 17.81 10.14
N HIS A 59 8.32 18.05 11.43
CA HIS A 59 8.76 19.36 11.94
C HIS A 59 10.21 19.68 11.54
N ARG A 60 11.09 18.69 11.50
CA ARG A 60 12.49 18.85 11.11
C ARG A 60 12.65 19.07 9.61
N ILE A 61 11.95 18.28 8.79
CA ILE A 61 12.14 18.20 7.33
C ILE A 61 11.28 19.23 6.61
N GLN A 62 10.13 19.60 7.15
CA GLN A 62 9.12 20.43 6.49
C GLN A 62 8.76 19.89 5.09
N PRO A 63 8.28 18.63 4.98
CA PRO A 63 8.09 17.95 3.70
C PRO A 63 7.03 18.65 2.85
N ALA A 64 7.26 18.65 1.53
CA ALA A 64 6.27 19.13 0.57
C ALA A 64 5.08 18.18 0.46
N ILE A 65 5.33 16.88 0.69
CA ILE A 65 4.32 15.83 0.62
C ILE A 65 4.68 14.67 1.55
N VAL A 66 3.67 14.16 2.24
CA VAL A 66 3.75 12.94 3.06
C VAL A 66 2.86 11.88 2.41
N PHE A 67 3.39 10.68 2.16
CA PHE A 67 2.60 9.53 1.72
C PHE A 67 2.44 8.52 2.85
N LEU A 68 1.20 8.08 3.08
CA LEU A 68 0.85 6.98 3.97
C LEU A 68 -0.03 5.99 3.21
N ALA A 69 0.47 4.79 2.95
CA ALA A 69 -0.36 3.71 2.42
C ALA A 69 -1.18 3.08 3.55
N VAL A 70 -2.49 2.98 3.37
CA VAL A 70 -3.43 2.47 4.37
C VAL A 70 -4.48 1.62 3.67
N PRO A 71 -4.37 0.29 3.75
CA PRO A 71 -3.34 -0.55 4.36
C PRO A 71 -1.94 -0.36 3.77
N ASN A 72 -0.91 -0.52 4.61
CA ASN A 72 0.47 -0.33 4.18
C ASN A 72 0.95 -1.50 3.29
N ASN A 73 1.84 -1.22 2.37
CA ASN A 73 2.52 -2.20 1.54
C ASN A 73 4.04 -2.04 1.77
N PRO A 74 4.75 -3.09 2.27
CA PRO A 74 4.40 -4.50 2.20
C PRO A 74 3.82 -5.13 3.47
N THR A 75 3.57 -4.38 4.53
CA THR A 75 3.25 -4.93 5.86
C THR A 75 1.79 -5.36 6.04
N GLY A 76 0.86 -4.79 5.25
CA GLY A 76 -0.56 -5.17 5.22
C GLY A 76 -1.42 -4.51 6.31
N ASN A 77 -0.83 -3.90 7.31
CA ASN A 77 -1.55 -3.29 8.43
C ASN A 77 -2.09 -1.90 8.11
N CYS A 78 -3.12 -1.49 8.81
CA CYS A 78 -3.58 -0.11 8.89
C CYS A 78 -2.93 0.62 10.08
N PHE A 79 -2.90 1.94 10.01
CA PHE A 79 -2.46 2.80 11.10
C PHE A 79 -3.67 3.41 11.82
N ALA A 80 -3.53 3.71 13.11
CA ALA A 80 -4.62 4.29 13.89
C ALA A 80 -5.06 5.64 13.30
N SER A 81 -6.36 5.82 13.09
CA SER A 81 -6.90 7.04 12.49
C SER A 81 -6.55 8.31 13.27
N ALA A 82 -6.43 8.22 14.60
CA ALA A 82 -6.01 9.34 15.44
C ALA A 82 -4.56 9.78 15.13
N ASP A 83 -3.66 8.82 14.88
CA ASP A 83 -2.27 9.08 14.52
C ASP A 83 -2.17 9.72 13.14
N ILE A 84 -2.93 9.22 12.17
CA ILE A 84 -3.00 9.80 10.84
C ILE A 84 -3.49 11.25 10.90
N VAL A 85 -4.52 11.54 11.69
CA VAL A 85 -5.03 12.91 11.89
C VAL A 85 -3.97 13.82 12.51
N ARG A 86 -3.23 13.33 13.49
CA ARG A 86 -2.12 14.08 14.09
C ARG A 86 -1.06 14.44 13.04
N ILE A 87 -0.73 13.51 12.15
CA ILE A 87 0.21 13.71 11.04
C ILE A 87 -0.32 14.75 10.06
N ILE A 88 -1.60 14.64 9.63
CA ILE A 88 -2.22 15.61 8.72
C ILE A 88 -2.14 17.04 9.28
N ARG A 89 -2.44 17.21 10.57
CA ARG A 89 -2.40 18.51 11.24
C ARG A 89 -0.98 19.09 11.42
N SER A 90 0.01 18.22 11.49
CA SER A 90 1.42 18.62 11.68
C SER A 90 2.14 18.90 10.37
N ALA A 91 1.64 18.39 9.25
CA ALA A 91 2.30 18.50 7.96
C ALA A 91 2.09 19.89 7.35
N PRO A 92 3.18 20.62 6.95
CA PRO A 92 3.09 21.91 6.27
C PRO A 92 2.67 21.76 4.80
N GLY A 93 2.93 20.60 4.21
CA GLY A 93 2.60 20.24 2.84
C GLY A 93 1.43 19.27 2.74
N LEU A 94 1.27 18.66 1.58
CA LEU A 94 0.21 17.69 1.32
C LEU A 94 0.41 16.40 2.12
N VAL A 95 -0.70 15.81 2.57
CA VAL A 95 -0.72 14.44 3.10
C VAL A 95 -1.62 13.60 2.19
N VAL A 96 -1.05 12.56 1.61
CA VAL A 96 -1.73 11.64 0.70
C VAL A 96 -1.93 10.31 1.40
N ILE A 97 -3.18 9.95 1.62
CA ILE A 97 -3.54 8.61 2.08
C ILE A 97 -3.75 7.74 0.85
N ASP A 98 -2.81 6.80 0.65
CA ASP A 98 -2.88 5.84 -0.45
C ASP A 98 -3.73 4.63 -0.03
N GLU A 99 -4.98 4.66 -0.41
CA GLU A 99 -5.98 3.63 -0.18
C GLU A 99 -6.03 2.62 -1.34
N ALA A 100 -4.88 2.22 -1.89
CA ALA A 100 -4.84 1.25 -2.98
C ALA A 100 -5.48 -0.09 -2.59
N TYR A 101 -5.47 -0.45 -1.32
CA TYR A 101 -6.07 -1.67 -0.78
C TYR A 101 -7.41 -1.43 -0.06
N ALA A 102 -8.04 -0.27 -0.26
CA ALA A 102 -9.35 0.06 0.34
C ALA A 102 -10.45 -1.02 0.19
N PRO A 103 -10.52 -1.82 -0.90
CA PRO A 103 -11.54 -2.86 -1.01
C PRO A 103 -11.46 -3.95 0.08
N PHE A 104 -10.33 -4.09 0.76
CA PHE A 104 -10.07 -5.17 1.71
C PHE A 104 -10.10 -4.74 3.18
N THR A 105 -10.39 -3.47 3.46
CA THR A 105 -10.46 -2.89 4.81
C THR A 105 -11.68 -2.00 4.96
N ASP A 106 -12.08 -1.76 6.21
CA ASP A 106 -13.12 -0.79 6.54
C ASP A 106 -12.53 0.60 6.88
N THR A 107 -11.20 0.69 6.94
CA THR A 107 -10.51 1.95 7.20
C THR A 107 -10.46 2.82 5.94
N SER A 108 -10.99 4.05 6.02
CA SER A 108 -10.93 5.01 4.92
C SER A 108 -10.92 6.45 5.42
N PHE A 109 -10.18 7.30 4.73
CA PHE A 109 -10.15 8.74 4.91
C PHE A 109 -10.98 9.49 3.87
N LEU A 110 -11.62 8.78 2.93
CA LEU A 110 -12.45 9.41 1.90
C LEU A 110 -13.61 10.21 2.51
N GLY A 111 -14.24 9.69 3.57
CA GLY A 111 -15.32 10.39 4.30
C GLY A 111 -14.85 11.61 5.11
N ARG A 112 -13.55 11.84 5.21
CA ARG A 112 -12.93 12.95 5.94
C ARG A 112 -12.41 14.07 5.02
N LEU A 113 -12.63 13.93 3.72
CA LEU A 113 -12.35 15.00 2.77
C LEU A 113 -13.19 16.24 3.11
N GLY A 114 -12.54 17.41 3.09
CA GLY A 114 -13.13 18.67 3.52
C GLY A 114 -12.90 19.03 5.00
N GLU A 115 -12.41 18.11 5.84
CA GLU A 115 -11.96 18.43 7.20
C GLU A 115 -10.58 19.09 7.22
N PHE A 116 -9.75 18.86 6.18
CA PHE A 116 -8.37 19.32 6.10
C PHE A 116 -8.05 19.81 4.68
N ASP A 117 -7.46 20.99 4.58
CA ASP A 117 -7.11 21.61 3.29
C ASP A 117 -5.91 20.94 2.59
N ASN A 118 -5.15 20.11 3.30
CA ASN A 118 -3.95 19.42 2.83
C ASN A 118 -4.13 17.90 2.69
N LEU A 119 -5.34 17.37 2.90
CA LEU A 119 -5.63 15.93 2.78
C LEU A 119 -6.02 15.57 1.34
N LEU A 120 -5.33 14.58 0.79
CA LEU A 120 -5.71 13.91 -0.46
C LEU A 120 -5.86 12.41 -0.20
N VAL A 121 -6.83 11.78 -0.87
CA VAL A 121 -7.02 10.33 -0.84
C VAL A 121 -6.83 9.78 -2.25
N MET A 122 -5.95 8.79 -2.39
CA MET A 122 -5.66 8.13 -3.66
C MET A 122 -6.17 6.68 -3.63
N ARG A 123 -6.85 6.26 -4.71
CA ARG A 123 -7.35 4.88 -4.90
C ARG A 123 -7.01 4.34 -6.28
N THR A 124 -7.15 3.04 -6.46
CA THR A 124 -6.97 2.36 -7.75
C THR A 124 -8.01 1.27 -7.96
N LEU A 125 -8.38 1.03 -9.21
CA LEU A 125 -9.16 -0.15 -9.61
C LEU A 125 -8.30 -1.42 -9.73
N SER A 126 -6.98 -1.27 -9.71
CA SER A 126 -6.04 -2.39 -9.94
C SER A 126 -6.20 -3.54 -8.94
N LYS A 127 -6.59 -3.25 -7.70
CA LYS A 127 -6.68 -4.27 -6.63
C LYS A 127 -8.04 -4.95 -6.57
N MET A 128 -8.99 -4.49 -7.37
CA MET A 128 -10.31 -5.10 -7.54
C MET A 128 -10.37 -6.05 -8.77
N GLY A 129 -9.26 -6.64 -9.18
CA GLY A 129 -9.19 -7.48 -10.38
C GLY A 129 -9.02 -6.71 -11.70
N LEU A 130 -8.97 -5.39 -11.68
CA LEU A 130 -8.96 -4.53 -12.86
C LEU A 130 -7.58 -3.89 -13.12
N ALA A 131 -6.50 -4.57 -12.79
CA ALA A 131 -5.13 -4.04 -12.91
C ALA A 131 -4.75 -3.64 -14.35
N GLY A 132 -5.28 -4.35 -15.34
CA GLY A 132 -5.05 -4.07 -16.77
C GLY A 132 -5.60 -2.72 -17.23
N LEU A 133 -6.59 -2.15 -16.57
CA LEU A 133 -7.16 -0.84 -16.92
C LEU A 133 -6.23 0.34 -16.59
N ARG A 134 -5.22 0.15 -15.78
CA ARG A 134 -4.25 1.20 -15.38
C ARG A 134 -4.93 2.48 -14.85
N LEU A 135 -6.08 2.34 -14.18
CA LEU A 135 -6.90 3.45 -13.72
C LEU A 135 -6.82 3.60 -12.20
N GLY A 136 -6.58 4.83 -11.78
CA GLY A 136 -6.65 5.27 -10.39
C GLY A 136 -7.34 6.62 -10.30
N LEU A 137 -7.77 6.96 -9.10
CA LEU A 137 -8.40 8.23 -8.79
C LEU A 137 -7.70 8.94 -7.64
N LEU A 138 -7.81 10.25 -7.63
CA LEU A 138 -7.35 11.12 -6.55
C LEU A 138 -8.51 12.03 -6.17
N ALA A 139 -8.81 12.11 -4.89
CA ALA A 139 -9.83 12.97 -4.34
C ALA A 139 -9.23 13.90 -3.28
N GLY A 140 -9.70 15.14 -3.24
CA GLY A 140 -9.23 16.15 -2.30
C GLY A 140 -9.80 17.53 -2.60
N PRO A 141 -9.31 18.59 -1.93
CA PRO A 141 -9.76 19.96 -2.15
C PRO A 141 -9.65 20.36 -3.63
N PRO A 142 -10.66 21.06 -4.19
CA PRO A 142 -10.70 21.44 -5.61
C PRO A 142 -9.47 22.23 -6.07
N ALA A 143 -8.93 23.09 -5.21
CA ALA A 143 -7.74 23.88 -5.50
C ALA A 143 -6.54 22.96 -5.83
N TRP A 144 -6.29 21.92 -5.04
CA TRP A 144 -5.23 20.96 -5.31
C TRP A 144 -5.51 20.11 -6.54
N SER A 145 -6.74 19.61 -6.69
CA SER A 145 -7.14 18.80 -7.84
C SER A 145 -6.94 19.56 -9.16
N SER A 146 -7.22 20.86 -9.18
CA SER A 146 -6.99 21.75 -10.33
C SER A 146 -5.51 21.86 -10.69
N GLU A 147 -4.64 22.12 -9.71
CA GLU A 147 -3.19 22.27 -9.96
C GLU A 147 -2.55 20.93 -10.38
N ILE A 148 -2.89 19.85 -9.71
CA ILE A 148 -2.40 18.52 -10.06
C ILE A 148 -2.88 18.11 -11.46
N GLY A 149 -4.12 18.48 -11.82
CA GLY A 149 -4.68 18.24 -13.15
C GLY A 149 -3.85 18.84 -14.30
N LYS A 150 -3.14 19.94 -14.07
CA LYS A 150 -2.26 20.58 -15.08
C LYS A 150 -1.06 19.73 -15.47
N THR A 151 -0.62 18.82 -14.59
CA THR A 151 0.50 17.89 -14.87
C THR A 151 0.03 16.62 -15.61
N ARG A 152 -1.28 16.45 -15.80
CA ARG A 152 -1.84 15.31 -16.50
C ARG A 152 -1.65 15.46 -18.02
N LEU A 153 -1.05 14.44 -18.64
CA LEU A 153 -0.94 14.41 -20.11
C LEU A 153 -2.32 14.32 -20.76
N PRO A 154 -2.54 15.02 -21.88
CA PRO A 154 -3.75 14.87 -22.67
C PRO A 154 -3.98 13.39 -23.07
N TYR A 155 -5.25 12.98 -23.07
CA TYR A 155 -5.64 11.63 -23.52
C TYR A 155 -4.96 10.47 -22.75
N ASN A 156 -4.48 10.71 -21.55
CA ASN A 156 -3.75 9.72 -20.72
C ASN A 156 -4.60 8.48 -20.34
N ILE A 157 -5.94 8.55 -20.50
CA ILE A 157 -6.86 7.43 -20.30
C ILE A 157 -7.57 7.21 -21.64
N ASN A 158 -7.30 6.07 -22.29
CA ASN A 158 -7.90 5.72 -23.56
C ASN A 158 -9.40 5.39 -23.42
N CYS A 159 -10.13 5.43 -24.55
CA CYS A 159 -11.58 5.24 -24.56
C CYS A 159 -12.01 3.83 -24.11
N LEU A 160 -11.22 2.78 -24.40
CA LEU A 160 -11.53 1.41 -23.95
C LEU A 160 -11.43 1.30 -22.43
N THR A 161 -10.41 1.89 -21.82
CA THR A 161 -10.30 1.96 -20.35
C THR A 161 -11.49 2.69 -19.74
N GLN A 162 -11.93 3.81 -20.33
CA GLN A 162 -13.09 4.56 -19.84
C GLN A 162 -14.37 3.73 -19.91
N ALA A 163 -14.64 3.12 -21.04
CA ALA A 163 -15.82 2.28 -21.25
C ALA A 163 -15.81 1.06 -20.31
N SER A 164 -14.66 0.37 -20.21
CA SER A 164 -14.53 -0.80 -19.33
C SER A 164 -14.67 -0.45 -17.87
N ALA A 165 -14.13 0.70 -17.44
CA ALA A 165 -14.26 1.16 -16.06
C ALA A 165 -15.71 1.53 -15.72
N ALA A 166 -16.42 2.23 -16.62
CA ALA A 166 -17.84 2.54 -16.45
C ALA A 166 -18.66 1.25 -16.29
N PHE A 167 -18.51 0.31 -17.22
CA PHE A 167 -19.18 -1.00 -17.15
C PHE A 167 -18.87 -1.74 -15.83
N ALA A 168 -17.61 -1.81 -15.42
CA ALA A 168 -17.23 -2.50 -14.20
C ALA A 168 -17.83 -1.83 -12.94
N LEU A 169 -17.92 -0.50 -12.92
CA LEU A 169 -18.51 0.24 -11.81
C LEU A 169 -20.03 0.10 -11.76
N ASP A 170 -20.70 -0.01 -12.91
CA ASP A 170 -22.14 -0.34 -12.99
C ASP A 170 -22.44 -1.74 -12.42
N HIS A 171 -21.43 -2.64 -12.46
CA HIS A 171 -21.50 -4.00 -11.91
C HIS A 171 -20.66 -4.16 -10.62
N LYS A 172 -20.53 -3.09 -9.85
CA LYS A 172 -19.66 -3.05 -8.66
C LYS A 172 -19.97 -4.15 -7.64
N SER A 173 -21.24 -4.56 -7.50
CA SER A 173 -21.64 -5.63 -6.57
C SER A 173 -20.85 -6.92 -6.79
N VAL A 174 -20.56 -7.30 -8.04
CA VAL A 174 -19.76 -8.49 -8.35
C VAL A 174 -18.32 -8.34 -7.82
N LEU A 175 -17.75 -7.15 -7.96
CA LEU A 175 -16.41 -6.86 -7.45
C LEU A 175 -16.40 -6.83 -5.91
N ASP A 176 -17.46 -6.32 -5.28
CA ASP A 176 -17.60 -6.31 -3.83
C ASP A 176 -17.70 -7.72 -3.26
N GLU A 177 -18.48 -8.61 -3.89
CA GLU A 177 -18.56 -10.02 -3.51
C GLU A 177 -17.20 -10.72 -3.61
N GLN A 178 -16.44 -10.46 -4.68
CA GLN A 178 -15.09 -11.02 -4.85
C GLN A 178 -14.12 -10.50 -3.78
N THR A 179 -14.16 -9.20 -3.47
CA THR A 179 -13.28 -8.62 -2.44
C THR A 179 -13.64 -9.10 -1.05
N GLU A 180 -14.93 -9.30 -0.75
CA GLU A 180 -15.37 -9.89 0.51
C GLU A 180 -14.88 -11.33 0.66
N ARG A 181 -14.92 -12.12 -0.41
CA ARG A 181 -14.36 -13.47 -0.39
C ARG A 181 -12.86 -13.46 -0.10
N VAL A 182 -12.11 -12.56 -0.74
CA VAL A 182 -10.67 -12.39 -0.44
C VAL A 182 -10.42 -12.03 1.02
N ARG A 183 -11.30 -11.23 1.65
CA ARG A 183 -11.21 -10.90 3.08
C ARG A 183 -11.39 -12.14 3.95
N GLN A 184 -12.36 -13.01 3.63
CA GLN A 184 -12.62 -14.27 4.33
C GLN A 184 -11.44 -15.25 4.14
N ASP A 185 -11.01 -15.44 2.91
CA ASP A 185 -9.87 -16.31 2.57
C ASP A 185 -8.56 -15.82 3.21
N ARG A 186 -8.37 -14.49 3.34
CA ARG A 186 -7.25 -13.91 4.09
C ARG A 186 -7.27 -14.31 5.56
N THR A 187 -8.44 -14.27 6.20
CA THR A 187 -8.58 -14.66 7.61
C THR A 187 -8.20 -16.12 7.79
N ALA A 188 -8.75 -17.02 6.97
CA ALA A 188 -8.43 -18.44 7.00
C ALA A 188 -6.94 -18.72 6.74
N LEU A 189 -6.35 -18.03 5.75
CA LEU A 189 -4.92 -18.17 5.44
C LEU A 189 -4.04 -17.67 6.60
N TYR A 190 -4.41 -16.57 7.24
CA TYR A 190 -3.69 -16.02 8.38
C TYR A 190 -3.70 -16.98 9.57
N GLU A 191 -4.86 -17.56 9.90
CA GLU A 191 -5.01 -18.57 10.96
C GLU A 191 -4.16 -19.81 10.65
N ALA A 192 -4.20 -20.31 9.42
CA ALA A 192 -3.37 -21.45 9.01
C ALA A 192 -1.86 -21.15 9.10
N LEU A 193 -1.43 -19.91 8.83
CA LEU A 193 -0.03 -19.49 8.96
C LEU A 193 0.40 -19.38 10.44
N LEU A 194 -0.50 -19.03 11.36
CA LEU A 194 -0.22 -19.03 12.80
C LEU A 194 0.08 -20.45 13.32
N ASP A 195 -0.56 -21.46 12.74
CA ASP A 195 -0.38 -22.87 13.12
C ASP A 195 0.89 -23.50 12.49
N GLN A 196 1.57 -22.80 11.55
CA GLN A 196 2.79 -23.32 10.94
C GLN A 196 4.02 -23.09 11.83
N PRO A 197 4.74 -24.17 12.25
CA PRO A 197 5.97 -24.02 13.01
C PRO A 197 7.00 -23.19 12.27
N GLY A 198 7.71 -22.31 12.95
CA GLY A 198 8.78 -21.49 12.36
C GLY A 198 8.27 -20.30 11.51
N VAL A 199 6.95 -20.08 11.42
CA VAL A 199 6.34 -18.97 10.69
C VAL A 199 5.71 -17.98 11.64
N THR A 200 5.94 -16.70 11.42
CA THR A 200 5.31 -15.58 12.16
C THR A 200 4.60 -14.67 11.19
N PRO A 201 3.28 -14.84 10.96
CA PRO A 201 2.51 -13.93 10.11
C PRO A 201 2.21 -12.63 10.84
N PHE A 202 2.09 -11.54 10.07
CA PHE A 202 1.66 -10.23 10.56
C PHE A 202 0.21 -9.97 10.17
N PRO A 203 -0.62 -9.39 11.07
CA PRO A 203 -1.99 -9.03 10.76
C PRO A 203 -2.09 -8.15 9.52
N SER A 204 -3.04 -8.43 8.64
CA SER A 204 -3.20 -7.72 7.38
C SER A 204 -4.65 -7.32 7.12
N GLU A 205 -4.82 -6.12 6.56
CA GLU A 205 -6.07 -5.61 6.01
C GLU A 205 -5.97 -5.38 4.49
N ALA A 206 -4.92 -5.96 3.85
CA ALA A 206 -4.74 -5.97 2.39
C ALA A 206 -5.16 -7.33 1.79
N ASN A 207 -4.91 -7.54 0.49
CA ASN A 207 -5.12 -8.83 -0.18
C ASN A 207 -3.87 -9.72 -0.14
N PHE A 208 -3.01 -9.53 0.84
CA PHE A 208 -1.78 -10.31 1.04
C PHE A 208 -1.46 -10.41 2.53
N ILE A 209 -0.60 -11.34 2.90
CA ILE A 209 -0.07 -11.49 4.25
C ILE A 209 1.45 -11.44 4.18
N LEU A 210 2.06 -10.57 5.00
CA LEU A 210 3.48 -10.59 5.30
C LEU A 210 3.72 -11.61 6.40
N PHE A 211 4.75 -12.44 6.26
CA PHE A 211 5.17 -13.36 7.32
C PHE A 211 6.68 -13.45 7.39
N ARG A 212 7.20 -13.81 8.54
CA ARG A 212 8.63 -14.01 8.79
C ARG A 212 8.90 -15.49 9.02
N THR A 213 10.01 -15.98 8.43
CA THR A 213 10.50 -17.35 8.64
C THR A 213 12.02 -17.36 8.49
N ALA A 214 12.72 -18.10 9.33
CA ALA A 214 14.18 -18.19 9.26
C ALA A 214 14.64 -18.73 7.89
N GLY A 215 15.63 -18.10 7.29
CA GLY A 215 16.11 -18.49 5.97
C GLY A 215 15.12 -18.24 4.84
N ALA A 216 14.34 -17.17 4.92
CA ALA A 216 13.27 -16.84 3.98
C ALA A 216 13.67 -16.96 2.50
N SER A 217 14.90 -16.62 2.13
CA SER A 217 15.36 -16.76 0.74
C SER A 217 15.45 -18.23 0.31
N SER A 218 15.84 -19.16 1.18
CA SER A 218 15.83 -20.60 0.91
C SER A 218 14.40 -21.14 0.80
N VAL A 219 13.54 -20.74 1.74
CA VAL A 219 12.10 -21.10 1.71
C VAL A 219 11.45 -20.60 0.42
N PHE A 220 11.75 -19.38 -0.02
CA PHE A 220 11.27 -18.84 -1.30
C PHE A 220 11.70 -19.69 -2.51
N ASP A 221 12.98 -20.11 -2.56
CA ASP A 221 13.48 -20.94 -3.64
C ASP A 221 12.85 -22.34 -3.63
N GLY A 222 12.63 -22.93 -2.46
CA GLY A 222 11.90 -24.19 -2.28
C GLY A 222 10.45 -24.12 -2.75
N LEU A 223 9.72 -23.06 -2.35
CA LEU A 223 8.35 -22.79 -2.82
C LEU A 223 8.31 -22.67 -4.35
N LYS A 224 9.25 -21.92 -4.93
CA LYS A 224 9.35 -21.73 -6.37
C LYS A 224 9.63 -23.05 -7.11
N ALA A 225 10.48 -23.92 -6.56
CA ALA A 225 10.76 -25.24 -7.12
C ALA A 225 9.51 -26.14 -7.12
N ARG A 226 8.57 -25.93 -6.19
CA ARG A 226 7.26 -26.61 -6.10
C ARG A 226 6.18 -25.94 -6.96
N GLY A 227 6.51 -24.90 -7.74
CA GLY A 227 5.56 -24.19 -8.60
C GLY A 227 4.77 -23.08 -7.88
N VAL A 228 5.12 -22.74 -6.63
CA VAL A 228 4.46 -21.67 -5.87
C VAL A 228 5.34 -20.42 -5.87
N LEU A 229 4.87 -19.35 -6.53
CA LEU A 229 5.60 -18.08 -6.61
C LEU A 229 4.96 -17.02 -5.71
N ILE A 230 5.68 -16.63 -4.68
CA ILE A 230 5.31 -15.54 -3.77
C ILE A 230 6.29 -14.37 -3.87
N LYS A 231 6.21 -13.39 -3.02
CA LYS A 231 7.15 -12.26 -3.01
C LYS A 231 8.23 -12.45 -1.94
N ASN A 232 9.48 -12.55 -2.35
CA ASN A 232 10.62 -12.44 -1.44
C ASN A 232 10.88 -10.95 -1.14
N LEU A 233 10.91 -10.61 0.15
CA LEU A 233 11.19 -9.28 0.68
C LEU A 233 12.46 -9.26 1.55
N ASP A 234 13.08 -10.43 1.77
CA ASP A 234 14.34 -10.52 2.47
C ASP A 234 15.42 -9.68 1.76
N GLY A 235 16.12 -8.87 2.52
CA GLY A 235 17.13 -7.95 1.98
C GLY A 235 16.59 -6.65 1.35
N ALA A 236 15.26 -6.49 1.17
CA ALA A 236 14.68 -5.27 0.60
C ALA A 236 14.73 -4.07 1.57
N HIS A 237 14.69 -4.34 2.87
CA HIS A 237 14.81 -3.35 3.95
C HIS A 237 15.26 -4.06 5.24
N PRO A 238 16.05 -3.41 6.14
CA PRO A 238 16.51 -4.06 7.38
C PRO A 238 15.38 -4.66 8.24
N LEU A 239 14.24 -4.01 8.33
CA LEU A 239 13.07 -4.50 9.08
C LEU A 239 12.36 -5.69 8.39
N LEU A 240 12.62 -5.94 7.11
CA LEU A 240 12.05 -7.04 6.33
C LEU A 240 12.96 -8.26 6.26
N ARG A 241 14.01 -8.30 7.10
CA ARG A 241 14.86 -9.47 7.20
C ARG A 241 14.03 -10.71 7.50
N ASP A 242 14.31 -11.78 6.74
CA ASP A 242 13.58 -13.05 6.83
C ASP A 242 12.07 -12.93 6.55
N CYS A 243 11.64 -11.95 5.76
CA CYS A 243 10.23 -11.74 5.43
C CYS A 243 9.89 -12.15 4.00
N LEU A 244 8.77 -12.85 3.89
CA LEU A 244 8.09 -13.21 2.64
C LEU A 244 6.68 -12.63 2.65
N ARG A 245 6.08 -12.43 1.46
CA ARG A 245 4.70 -11.95 1.35
C ARG A 245 3.93 -12.82 0.36
N VAL A 246 2.86 -13.45 0.83
CA VAL A 246 1.93 -14.22 0.01
C VAL A 246 0.71 -13.38 -0.33
N THR A 247 0.25 -13.43 -1.58
CA THR A 247 -1.04 -12.86 -1.99
C THR A 247 -2.13 -13.89 -1.70
N VAL A 248 -3.25 -13.46 -1.16
CA VAL A 248 -4.43 -14.31 -0.95
C VAL A 248 -4.96 -14.72 -2.31
N GLY A 249 -4.95 -16.01 -2.58
CA GLY A 249 -5.45 -16.64 -3.81
C GLY A 249 -6.80 -17.30 -3.61
N THR A 250 -7.16 -18.21 -4.52
CA THR A 250 -8.31 -19.10 -4.34
C THR A 250 -8.05 -20.10 -3.21
N ALA A 251 -9.09 -20.82 -2.76
CA ALA A 251 -8.94 -21.84 -1.71
C ALA A 251 -7.90 -22.91 -2.13
N GLU A 252 -7.91 -23.31 -3.41
CA GLU A 252 -6.97 -24.29 -3.96
C GLU A 252 -5.53 -23.76 -4.00
N GLU A 253 -5.35 -22.49 -4.40
CA GLU A 253 -4.03 -21.82 -4.44
C GLU A 253 -3.47 -21.65 -3.01
N ASN A 254 -4.31 -21.24 -2.07
CA ASN A 254 -3.93 -21.08 -0.66
C ASN A 254 -3.55 -22.45 -0.04
N ALA A 255 -4.30 -23.52 -0.35
CA ALA A 255 -3.97 -24.88 0.11
C ALA A 255 -2.63 -25.38 -0.46
N ALA A 256 -2.42 -25.19 -1.77
CA ALA A 256 -1.15 -25.56 -2.40
C ALA A 256 0.05 -24.78 -1.84
N PHE A 257 -0.13 -23.49 -1.53
CA PHE A 257 0.89 -22.67 -0.86
C PHE A 257 1.21 -23.21 0.54
N LEU A 258 0.19 -23.51 1.36
CA LEU A 258 0.37 -24.02 2.73
C LEU A 258 1.07 -25.40 2.75
N GLU A 259 0.69 -26.30 1.84
CA GLU A 259 1.34 -27.61 1.69
C GLU A 259 2.83 -27.44 1.28
N ALA A 260 3.09 -26.58 0.31
CA ALA A 260 4.45 -26.32 -0.13
C ALA A 260 5.30 -25.65 0.99
N LEU A 261 4.71 -24.71 1.74
CA LEU A 261 5.38 -24.03 2.85
C LEU A 261 5.75 -25.00 3.97
N ALA A 262 4.82 -25.89 4.36
CA ALA A 262 5.06 -26.87 5.42
C ALA A 262 6.21 -27.86 5.11
N ALA A 263 6.55 -28.02 3.84
CA ALA A 263 7.69 -28.85 3.43
C ALA A 263 9.03 -28.11 3.41
N GLU A 264 9.04 -26.78 3.60
CA GLU A 264 10.24 -25.92 3.52
C GLU A 264 10.63 -25.26 4.85
N VAL A 265 9.73 -25.30 5.86
CA VAL A 265 9.94 -24.70 7.19
C VAL A 265 10.13 -25.71 8.30
#